data_fe65046f1c4f36719f7e7c68586398a8
#
_entry.id   fe65046f1c4f36719f7e7c68586398a8
#
_cell.length_a   1.000
_cell.length_b   1.000
_cell.length_c   1.000
_cell.angle_alpha   90.00
_cell.angle_beta   90.00
_cell.angle_gamma   90.00
#
_symmetry.space_group_name_H-M   'P 1'
#
loop_
_entity.id
_entity.type
_entity.pdbx_description
1 polymer ?
#
loop_
_entity_poly.entity_id
_entity_poly.type
_entity_poly.pdbx_seq_one_letter_code
_entity_poly.pdbx_strand_id
1 'polypeptide(L)'
;MAYERIEAPKGSLYHYTQKDRIDTILQDGRIRRFGDRECWFCTSLADTLRLMEMTIMKEGHPYVDAQGFLQRYPAFVPEDYVILKLEQRYQNGEWVRWNQEMPPGCPPETLEEAAEFSLLKKGFRGDLKFRQNPQVLEVAPLLEEQAPGMDMTMKL
;
A
#
# COMPACT_ATOMS: atom_id res chain seq x y z
N MET A 1 -7.27 -13.92 15.16
CA MET A 1 -7.75 -12.57 14.90
C MET A 1 -7.15 -12.05 13.61
N ALA A 2 -7.92 -11.26 12.89
CA ALA A 2 -7.46 -10.74 11.61
C ALA A 2 -6.35 -9.69 11.74
N TYR A 3 -6.18 -9.10 12.93
CA TYR A 3 -5.18 -8.05 13.15
C TYR A 3 -4.38 -8.34 14.40
N GLU A 4 -3.11 -7.97 14.34
CA GLU A 4 -2.19 -8.15 15.43
C GLU A 4 -1.55 -6.79 15.75
N ARG A 5 -1.49 -6.46 17.04
CA ARG A 5 -0.89 -5.21 17.49
C ARG A 5 0.62 -5.26 17.31
N ILE A 6 1.19 -4.18 16.81
CA ILE A 6 2.64 -4.07 16.60
C ILE A 6 3.15 -2.76 17.18
N GLU A 7 4.47 -2.63 17.29
CA GLU A 7 5.08 -1.36 17.65
C GLU A 7 4.98 -0.38 16.49
N ALA A 8 4.92 0.90 16.82
CA ALA A 8 4.92 1.95 15.80
C ALA A 8 6.17 1.84 14.93
N PRO A 9 6.03 1.87 13.60
CA PRO A 9 7.19 1.87 12.71
C PRO A 9 8.05 3.11 12.97
N LYS A 10 9.34 2.98 12.73
CA LYS A 10 10.27 4.09 12.84
C LYS A 10 10.63 4.61 11.46
N GLY A 11 10.98 5.89 11.40
CA GLY A 11 11.42 6.51 10.15
C GLY A 11 10.26 6.96 9.29
N SER A 12 10.53 7.05 7.99
CA SER A 12 9.54 7.54 7.04
C SER A 12 8.48 6.49 6.76
N LEU A 13 7.28 6.99 6.45
CA LEU A 13 6.16 6.15 6.04
C LEU A 13 5.83 6.46 4.58
N TYR A 14 5.36 5.45 3.87
CA TYR A 14 5.02 5.57 2.47
C TYR A 14 3.57 5.13 2.26
N HIS A 15 2.84 5.94 1.50
CA HIS A 15 1.42 5.69 1.25
C HIS A 15 1.10 6.00 -0.22
N TYR A 16 0.66 5.00 -0.97
CA TYR A 16 0.26 5.27 -2.34
C TYR A 16 -1.20 5.72 -2.40
N THR A 17 -1.50 6.61 -3.31
CA THR A 17 -2.85 7.12 -3.51
C THR A 17 -3.01 7.64 -4.92
N GLN A 18 -4.25 7.87 -5.31
CA GLN A 18 -4.55 8.51 -6.58
C GLN A 18 -4.16 9.98 -6.53
N LYS A 19 -3.68 10.48 -7.66
CA LYS A 19 -3.20 11.85 -7.78
C LYS A 19 -4.27 12.88 -7.44
N ASP A 20 -5.51 12.58 -7.76
CA ASP A 20 -6.63 13.50 -7.52
C ASP A 20 -6.98 13.67 -6.03
N ARG A 21 -6.38 12.87 -5.16
CA ARG A 21 -6.58 12.98 -3.71
C ARG A 21 -5.55 13.83 -3.01
N ILE A 22 -4.50 14.24 -3.70
CA ILE A 22 -3.39 14.96 -3.06
C ILE A 22 -3.87 16.24 -2.39
N ASP A 23 -4.65 17.05 -3.09
CA ASP A 23 -5.08 18.35 -2.55
C ASP A 23 -5.90 18.17 -1.28
N THR A 24 -6.78 17.20 -1.25
CA THR A 24 -7.59 16.92 -0.06
C THR A 24 -6.71 16.49 1.11
N ILE A 25 -5.74 15.61 0.86
CA ILE A 25 -4.83 15.13 1.88
C ILE A 25 -4.00 16.28 2.46
N LEU A 26 -3.44 17.12 1.59
CA LEU A 26 -2.63 18.26 2.03
C LEU A 26 -3.46 19.26 2.82
N GLN A 27 -4.68 19.51 2.38
CA GLN A 27 -5.58 20.41 3.07
C GLN A 27 -5.97 19.88 4.45
N ASP A 28 -6.22 18.59 4.55
CA ASP A 28 -6.56 17.95 5.82
C ASP A 28 -5.38 17.83 6.78
N GLY A 29 -4.16 17.78 6.26
CA GLY A 29 -2.96 17.59 7.07
C GLY A 29 -2.86 16.19 7.66
N ARG A 30 -3.52 15.21 7.06
CA ARG A 30 -3.53 13.83 7.57
C ARG A 30 -3.96 12.85 6.49
N ILE A 31 -3.56 11.60 6.70
CA ILE A 31 -4.09 10.46 5.94
C ILE A 31 -5.27 9.92 6.72
N ARG A 32 -6.43 9.92 6.12
CA ARG A 32 -7.64 9.46 6.81
C ARG A 32 -7.74 7.94 6.84
N ARG A 33 -8.24 7.44 7.95
CA ARG A 33 -8.59 6.02 8.05
C ARG A 33 -9.75 5.70 7.13
N PHE A 34 -9.87 4.44 6.76
CA PHE A 34 -10.96 3.97 5.93
C PHE A 34 -12.14 3.55 6.82
N GLY A 35 -13.16 4.39 6.90
CA GLY A 35 -14.29 4.18 7.80
C GLY A 35 -13.82 4.21 9.25
N ASP A 36 -14.15 3.17 10.02
CA ASP A 36 -13.70 3.01 11.40
C ASP A 36 -12.44 2.17 11.50
N ARG A 37 -11.77 1.96 10.38
CA ARG A 37 -10.63 1.06 10.29
C ARG A 37 -9.32 1.83 10.32
N GLU A 38 -8.31 1.22 9.73
CA GLU A 38 -6.95 1.72 9.73
C GLU A 38 -6.65 2.45 8.42
N CYS A 39 -5.65 3.32 8.47
CA CYS A 39 -4.95 3.73 7.27
C CYS A 39 -3.63 2.94 7.19
N TRP A 40 -3.18 2.64 5.97
CA TRP A 40 -2.10 1.68 5.75
C TRP A 40 -0.89 2.33 5.11
N PHE A 41 0.27 1.87 5.56
CA PHE A 41 1.56 2.42 5.14
C PHE A 41 2.57 1.31 4.93
N CYS A 42 3.57 1.59 4.11
CA CYS A 42 4.79 0.78 4.06
C CYS A 42 5.94 1.60 4.65
N THR A 43 7.04 0.93 4.93
CA THR A 43 8.20 1.58 5.54
C THR A 43 9.35 1.77 4.57
N SER A 44 9.15 1.39 3.31
CA SER A 44 10.13 1.62 2.25
C SER A 44 9.41 1.80 0.92
N LEU A 45 10.11 2.43 -0.02
CA LEU A 45 9.57 2.61 -1.37
C LEU A 45 9.42 1.25 -2.06
N ALA A 46 10.40 0.36 -1.89
CA ALA A 46 10.34 -0.96 -2.50
C ALA A 46 9.12 -1.75 -2.03
N ASP A 47 8.85 -1.71 -0.73
CA ASP A 47 7.68 -2.38 -0.17
C ASP A 47 6.38 -1.77 -0.70
N THR A 48 6.35 -0.47 -0.87
CA THR A 48 5.16 0.22 -1.40
C THR A 48 4.89 -0.23 -2.84
N LEU A 49 5.91 -0.27 -3.67
CA LEU A 49 5.75 -0.72 -5.06
C LEU A 49 5.32 -2.19 -5.12
N ARG A 50 5.87 -3.02 -4.25
CA ARG A 50 5.46 -4.42 -4.17
C ARG A 50 4.01 -4.55 -3.72
N LEU A 51 3.60 -3.77 -2.74
CA LEU A 51 2.20 -3.77 -2.29
C LEU A 51 1.27 -3.35 -3.43
N MET A 52 1.66 -2.35 -4.21
CA MET A 52 0.88 -1.92 -5.37
C MET A 52 0.74 -3.04 -6.40
N GLU A 53 1.81 -3.81 -6.63
CA GLU A 53 1.73 -4.97 -7.52
C GLU A 53 0.70 -5.99 -7.03
N MET A 54 0.63 -6.19 -5.73
CA MET A 54 -0.28 -7.15 -5.13
C MET A 54 -1.72 -6.67 -5.03
N THR A 55 -1.96 -5.37 -5.17
CA THR A 55 -3.29 -4.80 -4.95
C THR A 55 -3.91 -4.17 -6.19
N ILE A 56 -3.23 -3.26 -6.84
CA ILE A 56 -3.81 -2.45 -7.92
C ILE A 56 -3.20 -2.69 -9.28
N MET A 57 -2.03 -3.29 -9.36
CA MET A 57 -1.38 -3.58 -10.64
C MET A 57 -1.71 -4.98 -11.12
N LYS A 58 -2.98 -5.35 -11.05
CA LYS A 58 -3.46 -6.68 -11.42
C LYS A 58 -4.37 -6.66 -12.64
N GLU A 59 -4.07 -5.80 -13.58
CA GLU A 59 -4.89 -5.61 -14.77
C GLU A 59 -5.31 -6.92 -15.41
N GLY A 60 -6.60 -7.08 -15.62
CA GLY A 60 -7.16 -8.26 -16.27
C GLY A 60 -7.34 -9.47 -15.35
N HIS A 61 -6.80 -9.46 -14.15
CA HIS A 61 -6.98 -10.57 -13.22
C HIS A 61 -8.42 -10.60 -12.69
N PRO A 62 -9.00 -11.80 -12.54
CA PRO A 62 -10.37 -11.91 -12.04
C PRO A 62 -10.45 -11.75 -10.53
N TYR A 63 -11.54 -11.21 -10.07
CA TYR A 63 -11.89 -11.18 -8.65
C TYR A 63 -13.41 -11.18 -8.51
N VAL A 64 -13.90 -11.51 -7.31
CA VAL A 64 -15.33 -11.51 -7.02
C VAL A 64 -15.62 -10.27 -6.17
N ASP A 65 -16.58 -9.45 -6.61
CA ASP A 65 -16.91 -8.22 -5.89
C ASP A 65 -17.82 -8.50 -4.68
N ALA A 66 -18.17 -7.43 -3.96
CA ALA A 66 -18.97 -7.54 -2.73
C ALA A 66 -20.36 -8.14 -2.97
N GLN A 67 -20.89 -8.02 -4.18
CA GLN A 67 -22.19 -8.58 -4.55
C GLN A 67 -22.10 -10.00 -5.07
N GLY A 68 -20.90 -10.58 -5.16
CA GLY A 68 -20.69 -11.93 -5.64
C GLY A 68 -20.54 -12.07 -7.15
N PHE A 69 -20.42 -10.97 -7.88
CA PHE A 69 -20.21 -11.00 -9.32
C PHE A 69 -18.74 -11.09 -9.68
N LEU A 70 -18.44 -11.85 -10.73
CA LEU A 70 -17.09 -11.96 -11.24
C LEU A 70 -16.73 -10.68 -12.00
N GLN A 71 -15.64 -10.07 -11.59
CA GLN A 71 -15.09 -8.84 -12.20
C GLN A 71 -13.64 -9.07 -12.58
N ARG A 72 -13.08 -8.13 -13.33
CA ARG A 72 -11.67 -8.12 -13.65
C ARG A 72 -11.09 -6.78 -13.24
N TYR A 73 -9.85 -6.80 -12.74
CA TYR A 73 -9.17 -5.57 -12.37
C TYR A 73 -9.02 -4.67 -13.59
N PRO A 74 -9.30 -3.38 -13.44
CA PRO A 74 -9.15 -2.43 -14.56
C PRO A 74 -7.69 -2.22 -14.92
N ALA A 75 -7.47 -1.54 -16.03
CA ALA A 75 -6.11 -1.16 -16.43
C ALA A 75 -5.49 -0.28 -15.34
N PHE A 76 -4.23 -0.57 -15.04
CA PHE A 76 -3.46 0.27 -14.12
C PHE A 76 -2.78 1.38 -14.91
N VAL A 77 -3.06 2.62 -14.56
CA VAL A 77 -2.50 3.80 -15.22
C VAL A 77 -1.52 4.46 -14.25
N PRO A 78 -0.20 4.24 -14.42
CA PRO A 78 0.79 4.77 -13.47
C PRO A 78 0.73 6.27 -13.27
N GLU A 79 0.36 7.01 -14.33
CA GLU A 79 0.26 8.47 -14.28
C GLU A 79 -0.81 8.98 -13.34
N ASP A 80 -1.74 8.12 -12.94
CA ASP A 80 -2.82 8.49 -12.03
C ASP A 80 -2.46 8.33 -10.56
N TYR A 81 -1.26 7.82 -10.26
CA TYR A 81 -0.87 7.48 -8.89
C TYR A 81 0.40 8.18 -8.45
N VAL A 82 0.46 8.41 -7.15
CA VAL A 82 1.65 8.94 -6.48
C VAL A 82 1.89 8.13 -5.22
N ILE A 83 3.11 8.23 -4.72
CA ILE A 83 3.47 7.72 -3.40
C ILE A 83 3.83 8.91 -2.54
N LEU A 84 3.18 9.02 -1.39
CA LEU A 84 3.48 10.07 -0.43
C LEU A 84 4.49 9.53 0.57
N LYS A 85 5.64 10.19 0.64
CA LYS A 85 6.65 9.90 1.66
C LYS A 85 6.47 10.91 2.77
N LEU A 86 6.13 10.45 3.95
CA LEU A 86 5.86 11.33 5.07
C LEU A 86 6.68 10.94 6.30
N GLU A 87 7.02 11.94 7.07
CA GLU A 87 7.67 11.76 8.35
C GLU A 87 6.59 11.72 9.41
N GLN A 88 6.59 10.66 10.21
CA GLN A 88 5.54 10.59 11.19
C GLN A 88 5.80 11.54 12.35
N ARG A 89 4.69 12.02 12.83
CA ARG A 89 4.61 12.84 14.00
C ARG A 89 4.15 11.95 15.15
N TYR A 90 4.72 12.14 16.33
CA TYR A 90 4.23 11.41 17.48
C TYR A 90 2.74 11.69 17.70
N GLN A 91 1.97 10.63 17.87
CA GLN A 91 0.54 10.73 18.14
C GLN A 91 0.06 9.45 18.79
N ASN A 92 -0.96 9.57 19.61
CA ASN A 92 -1.55 8.43 20.28
C ASN A 92 -2.34 7.59 19.27
N GLY A 93 -2.22 6.31 19.40
CA GLY A 93 -2.95 5.37 18.53
C GLY A 93 -2.26 4.02 18.52
N GLU A 94 -2.97 3.06 17.99
CA GLU A 94 -2.46 1.70 17.88
C GLU A 94 -1.98 1.43 16.48
N TRP A 95 -0.87 0.72 16.39
CA TRP A 95 -0.38 0.18 15.13
C TRP A 95 -0.67 -1.31 15.07
N VAL A 96 -1.09 -1.79 13.92
CA VAL A 96 -1.46 -3.19 13.71
C VAL A 96 -0.91 -3.68 12.39
N ARG A 97 -0.79 -5.00 12.29
CA ARG A 97 -0.57 -5.64 11.01
C ARG A 97 -1.73 -6.59 10.73
N TRP A 98 -1.99 -6.82 9.46
CA TRP A 98 -2.97 -7.80 9.05
C TRP A 98 -2.38 -9.20 9.26
N ASN A 99 -3.13 -10.04 9.95
CA ASN A 99 -2.68 -11.38 10.28
C ASN A 99 -3.88 -12.33 10.22
N GLN A 100 -4.44 -12.44 9.04
CA GLN A 100 -5.61 -13.27 8.84
C GLN A 100 -5.21 -14.74 8.70
N GLU A 101 -5.87 -15.60 9.43
CA GLU A 101 -5.68 -17.03 9.31
C GLU A 101 -6.26 -17.50 7.97
N MET A 102 -5.50 -18.32 7.28
CA MET A 102 -5.94 -18.88 6.02
C MET A 102 -6.69 -20.19 6.26
N PRO A 103 -7.69 -20.51 5.42
CA PRO A 103 -8.43 -21.76 5.56
C PRO A 103 -7.52 -22.98 5.46
N PRO A 104 -7.83 -24.07 6.16
CA PRO A 104 -7.11 -25.32 5.98
C PRO A 104 -7.13 -25.77 4.53
N GLY A 105 -6.02 -26.31 4.04
CA GLY A 105 -5.93 -26.80 2.67
C GLY A 105 -5.58 -25.73 1.64
N CYS A 106 -5.27 -24.50 2.07
CA CYS A 106 -4.77 -23.47 1.15
C CYS A 106 -3.49 -23.94 0.47
N PRO A 107 -3.34 -23.64 -0.84
CA PRO A 107 -2.06 -23.92 -1.51
C PRO A 107 -0.89 -23.20 -0.85
N PRO A 108 0.31 -23.78 -0.85
CA PRO A 108 1.47 -23.13 -0.27
C PRO A 108 1.75 -21.74 -0.85
N GLU A 109 1.53 -21.54 -2.14
CA GLU A 109 1.72 -20.25 -2.80
C GLU A 109 0.81 -19.17 -2.20
N THR A 110 -0.44 -19.55 -1.89
CA THR A 110 -1.40 -18.62 -1.27
C THR A 110 -0.96 -18.25 0.13
N LEU A 111 -0.43 -19.20 0.88
CA LEU A 111 0.08 -18.92 2.24
C LEU A 111 1.28 -17.98 2.20
N GLU A 112 2.19 -18.20 1.25
CA GLU A 112 3.36 -17.33 1.09
C GLU A 112 2.96 -15.91 0.69
N GLU A 113 2.01 -15.79 -0.22
CA GLU A 113 1.49 -14.49 -0.64
C GLU A 113 0.85 -13.74 0.52
N ALA A 114 0.03 -14.44 1.29
CA ALA A 114 -0.62 -13.84 2.45
C ALA A 114 0.40 -13.36 3.50
N ALA A 115 1.44 -14.15 3.72
CA ALA A 115 2.51 -13.78 4.65
C ALA A 115 3.27 -12.55 4.17
N GLU A 116 3.62 -12.51 2.89
CA GLU A 116 4.28 -11.35 2.29
C GLU A 116 3.40 -10.10 2.42
N PHE A 117 2.14 -10.23 2.06
CA PHE A 117 1.19 -9.13 2.13
C PHE A 117 1.10 -8.55 3.55
N SER A 118 1.07 -9.43 4.53
CA SER A 118 1.03 -9.04 5.93
C SER A 118 2.28 -8.28 6.39
N LEU A 119 3.44 -8.63 5.84
CA LEU A 119 4.70 -7.97 6.21
C LEU A 119 4.89 -6.62 5.54
N LEU A 120 4.30 -6.41 4.36
CA LEU A 120 4.53 -5.21 3.58
C LEU A 120 3.87 -3.97 4.17
N LYS A 121 2.70 -4.12 4.78
CA LYS A 121 1.92 -2.96 5.22
C LYS A 121 1.74 -2.92 6.72
N LYS A 122 1.74 -1.69 7.24
CA LYS A 122 1.50 -1.40 8.65
C LYS A 122 0.28 -0.50 8.75
N GLY A 123 -0.64 -0.80 9.65
CA GLY A 123 -1.88 -0.06 9.80
C GLY A 123 -1.87 0.80 11.05
N PHE A 124 -2.34 2.02 10.90
CA PHE A 124 -2.57 2.91 12.03
C PHE A 124 -4.07 3.01 12.28
N ARG A 125 -4.49 2.74 13.51
CA ARG A 125 -5.90 2.83 13.88
C ARG A 125 -6.27 4.26 14.19
N GLY A 126 -6.71 4.96 13.17
CA GLY A 126 -7.08 6.35 13.23
C GLY A 126 -6.61 7.08 12.00
N ASP A 127 -6.77 8.39 12.00
CA ASP A 127 -6.24 9.24 10.96
C ASP A 127 -4.80 9.59 11.30
N LEU A 128 -3.87 9.36 10.38
CA LEU A 128 -2.47 9.66 10.62
C LEU A 128 -2.18 11.11 10.27
N LYS A 129 -1.84 11.91 11.26
CA LYS A 129 -1.47 13.31 11.08
C LYS A 129 0.00 13.43 10.76
N PHE A 130 0.36 14.40 9.90
CA PHE A 130 1.77 14.67 9.61
C PHE A 130 2.10 16.11 9.94
N ARG A 131 3.39 16.34 10.24
CA ARG A 131 3.87 17.65 10.66
C ARG A 131 4.02 18.61 9.50
N GLN A 132 4.60 18.09 8.44
CA GLN A 132 4.92 18.87 7.25
C GLN A 132 4.39 18.11 6.05
N ASN A 133 4.19 18.82 4.97
CA ASN A 133 3.64 18.21 3.78
C ASN A 133 4.51 17.05 3.30
N PRO A 134 3.89 15.92 2.94
CA PRO A 134 4.62 14.80 2.41
C PRO A 134 5.38 15.15 1.13
N GLN A 135 6.46 14.43 0.88
CA GLN A 135 7.09 14.45 -0.42
C GLN A 135 6.24 13.63 -1.37
N VAL A 136 5.92 14.19 -2.54
CA VAL A 136 5.09 13.53 -3.54
C VAL A 136 5.98 12.87 -4.57
N LEU A 137 5.89 11.56 -4.70
CA LEU A 137 6.68 10.79 -5.66
C LEU A 137 5.75 10.28 -6.77
N GLU A 138 6.05 10.65 -8.00
CA GLU A 138 5.28 10.16 -9.15
C GLU A 138 5.58 8.68 -9.39
N VAL A 139 4.53 7.88 -9.59
CA VAL A 139 4.70 6.43 -9.77
C VAL A 139 5.27 6.10 -11.15
N ALA A 140 4.80 6.76 -12.19
CA ALA A 140 5.24 6.43 -13.56
C ALA A 140 6.77 6.45 -13.73
N PRO A 141 7.48 7.52 -13.31
CA PRO A 141 8.94 7.51 -13.42
C PRO A 141 9.60 6.42 -12.59
N LEU A 142 9.04 6.09 -11.43
CA LEU A 142 9.61 5.04 -10.57
C LEU A 142 9.56 3.68 -11.25
N LEU A 143 8.49 3.39 -11.95
CA LEU A 143 8.37 2.13 -12.69
C LEU A 143 9.30 2.09 -13.90
N GLU A 144 9.50 3.22 -14.55
CA GLU A 144 10.44 3.33 -15.67
C GLU A 144 11.88 3.09 -15.21
N GLU A 145 12.25 3.57 -14.03
CA GLU A 145 13.57 3.32 -13.46
C GLU A 145 13.83 1.83 -13.22
N GLN A 146 12.81 1.10 -12.84
CA GLN A 146 12.94 -0.34 -12.63
C GLN A 146 13.06 -1.10 -13.96
N ALA A 147 12.21 -0.75 -14.92
CA ALA A 147 12.20 -1.43 -16.20
C ALA A 147 13.50 -1.29 -17.01
N PRO A 148 14.09 -0.09 -17.14
CA PRO A 148 15.37 0.04 -17.84
C PRO A 148 16.48 -0.78 -17.25
N GLY A 149 16.54 -0.85 -15.92
CA GLY A 149 17.53 -1.68 -15.25
C GLY A 149 17.39 -3.14 -15.60
N MET A 150 16.17 -3.65 -15.64
CA MET A 150 15.88 -5.02 -16.02
C MET A 150 16.23 -5.27 -17.50
N ASP A 151 15.88 -4.32 -18.36
CA ASP A 151 16.17 -4.43 -19.78
C ASP A 151 17.68 -4.48 -20.04
N MET A 152 18.43 -3.66 -19.36
CA MET A 152 19.89 -3.68 -19.48
C MET A 152 20.46 -5.02 -19.06
N THR A 153 19.92 -5.59 -18.00
CA THR A 153 20.33 -6.91 -17.53
C THR A 153 20.08 -7.97 -18.59
N MET A 154 18.95 -7.91 -19.23
CA MET A 154 18.59 -8.88 -20.25
C MET A 154 19.43 -8.74 -21.51
N LYS A 155 19.90 -7.55 -21.80
CA LYS A 155 20.73 -7.30 -22.98
C LYS A 155 22.17 -7.80 -22.81
N LEU A 156 22.55 -8.01 -21.61
CA LEU A 156 23.89 -8.51 -21.32
C LEU A 156 23.99 -10.01 -21.47
#